data_9a6692b868d3eec9a5d53650e7d33cd1
#
_entry.id   9a6692b868d3eec9a5d53650e7d33cd1
#
_cell.length_a   1.000
_cell.length_b   1.000
_cell.length_c   1.000
_cell.angle_alpha   90.00
_cell.angle_beta   90.00
_cell.angle_gamma   90.00
#
_symmetry.space_group_name_H-M   'P 1'
#
loop_
_entity.id
_entity.type
_entity.pdbx_description
1 polymer ?
#
loop_
_entity_poly.entity_id
_entity_poly.type
_entity_poly.pdbx_seq_one_letter_code
_entity_poly.pdbx_strand_id
1 'polypeptide(L)'
;MKYLAALPIAALLGACATSDFAPLEGMPAAIGETVRVGPLLATPHSVIEDSRCPLGVRCVQGGRLVISTRLSGDGWSETVPLTLGEPYAVQGTTVTLVSGRPEKWSERRRPRNEYRFIYEAG
;
A
#
# COMPACT_ATOMS: atom_id res chain seq x y z
N MET A 1 -2.47 -56.60 41.35
CA MET A 1 -3.27 -55.46 40.84
C MET A 1 -2.33 -54.48 40.19
N LYS A 2 -2.38 -54.42 38.88
CA LYS A 2 -1.56 -53.46 38.14
C LYS A 2 -2.44 -52.34 37.64
N TYR A 3 -2.24 -51.15 38.21
CA TYR A 3 -2.92 -49.95 37.77
C TYR A 3 -2.10 -49.36 36.62
N LEU A 4 -2.60 -49.48 35.42
CA LEU A 4 -2.07 -48.75 34.27
C LEU A 4 -2.60 -47.31 34.32
N ALA A 5 -1.77 -46.40 34.77
CA ALA A 5 -2.06 -44.99 34.67
C ALA A 5 -1.87 -44.56 33.21
N ALA A 6 -2.96 -44.36 32.50
CA ALA A 6 -2.93 -43.74 31.20
C ALA A 6 -2.71 -42.25 31.40
N LEU A 7 -1.54 -41.75 31.05
CA LEU A 7 -1.24 -40.34 30.96
C LEU A 7 -1.90 -39.78 29.71
N PRO A 8 -2.73 -38.72 29.83
CA PRO A 8 -3.21 -38.06 28.65
C PRO A 8 -2.07 -37.26 28.03
N ILE A 9 -1.72 -37.63 26.82
CA ILE A 9 -0.85 -36.80 25.98
C ILE A 9 -1.65 -35.55 25.62
N ALA A 10 -1.37 -34.46 26.30
CA ALA A 10 -1.89 -33.16 25.89
C ALA A 10 -1.19 -32.78 24.58
N ALA A 11 -1.88 -32.91 23.48
CA ALA A 11 -1.43 -32.41 22.22
C ALA A 11 -1.46 -30.87 22.31
N LEU A 12 -0.30 -30.25 22.50
CA LEU A 12 -0.12 -28.81 22.35
C LEU A 12 -0.25 -28.50 20.86
N LEU A 13 -1.48 -28.17 20.46
CA LEU A 13 -1.71 -27.53 19.16
C LEU A 13 -1.13 -26.12 19.26
N GLY A 14 0.12 -25.96 18.80
CA GLY A 14 0.71 -24.67 18.60
C GLY A 14 -0.09 -23.95 17.52
N ALA A 15 -0.95 -23.02 17.90
CA ALA A 15 -1.58 -22.11 16.97
C ALA A 15 -0.48 -21.18 16.44
N CYS A 16 -0.04 -21.41 15.21
CA CYS A 16 0.73 -20.42 14.48
C CYS A 16 -0.22 -19.27 14.13
N ALA A 17 -0.25 -18.27 15.00
CA ALA A 17 -0.90 -17.02 14.67
C ALA A 17 -0.04 -16.32 13.61
N THR A 18 -0.40 -16.44 12.35
CA THR A 18 0.10 -15.55 11.31
C THR A 18 -0.54 -14.19 11.54
N SER A 19 0.20 -13.30 12.18
CA SER A 19 -0.23 -11.91 12.27
C SER A 19 0.00 -11.28 10.91
N ASP A 20 -1.09 -11.09 10.16
CA ASP A 20 -1.08 -10.26 8.96
C ASP A 20 -0.99 -8.80 9.40
N PHE A 21 0.23 -8.36 9.72
CA PHE A 21 0.48 -6.95 9.96
C PHE A 21 0.64 -6.25 8.62
N ALA A 22 -0.40 -5.56 8.16
CA ALA A 22 -0.22 -4.56 7.13
C ALA A 22 0.73 -3.48 7.67
N PRO A 23 1.73 -3.03 6.90
CA PRO A 23 2.58 -1.93 7.31
C PRO A 23 1.78 -0.71 7.75
N LEU A 24 2.29 -0.01 8.75
CA LEU A 24 1.62 1.15 9.33
C LEU A 24 1.48 2.28 8.34
N GLU A 25 0.54 3.19 8.62
CA GLU A 25 0.35 4.42 7.87
C GLU A 25 1.66 5.23 7.77
N GLY A 26 1.90 5.81 6.60
CA GLY A 26 3.12 6.57 6.34
C GLY A 26 4.32 5.73 5.91
N MET A 27 4.18 4.41 5.88
CA MET A 27 5.22 3.52 5.38
C MET A 27 5.20 3.47 3.85
N PRO A 28 6.38 3.48 3.20
CA PRO A 28 6.43 3.34 1.75
C PRO A 28 5.91 1.97 1.31
N ALA A 29 5.07 1.96 0.28
CA ALA A 29 4.51 0.75 -0.32
C ALA A 29 5.04 0.55 -1.73
N ALA A 30 5.54 -0.65 -2.02
CA ALA A 30 5.85 -1.08 -3.38
C ALA A 30 4.56 -1.46 -4.11
N ILE A 31 4.61 -1.51 -5.45
CA ILE A 31 3.48 -2.01 -6.24
C ILE A 31 3.14 -3.44 -5.79
N GLY A 32 1.89 -3.67 -5.47
CA GLY A 32 1.38 -4.94 -4.95
C GLY A 32 1.45 -5.08 -3.42
N GLU A 33 2.08 -4.15 -2.72
CA GLU A 33 2.22 -4.18 -1.28
C GLU A 33 1.08 -3.40 -0.62
N THR A 34 0.43 -3.99 0.36
CA THR A 34 -0.69 -3.36 1.08
C THR A 34 -0.19 -2.61 2.30
N VAL A 35 -0.64 -1.37 2.47
CA VAL A 35 -0.35 -0.53 3.64
C VAL A 35 -1.65 -0.06 4.28
N ARG A 36 -1.59 0.22 5.57
CA ARG A 36 -2.71 0.80 6.29
C ARG A 36 -2.76 2.31 6.08
N VAL A 37 -3.95 2.83 5.78
CA VAL A 37 -4.20 4.27 5.58
C VAL A 37 -5.44 4.65 6.39
N GLY A 38 -5.26 5.15 7.61
CA GLY A 38 -6.37 5.37 8.52
C GLY A 38 -7.16 4.08 8.75
N PRO A 39 -8.50 4.09 8.59
CA PRO A 39 -9.32 2.88 8.74
C PRO A 39 -9.32 1.97 7.51
N LEU A 40 -8.58 2.32 6.46
CA LEU A 40 -8.57 1.62 5.18
C LEU A 40 -7.24 0.92 4.94
N LEU A 41 -7.25 0.03 3.94
CA LEU A 41 -6.04 -0.56 3.36
C LEU A 41 -5.87 -0.04 1.93
N ALA A 42 -4.65 0.27 1.55
CA ALA A 42 -4.31 0.72 0.21
C ALA A 42 -3.24 -0.17 -0.40
N THR A 43 -3.45 -0.59 -1.63
CA THR A 43 -2.50 -1.40 -2.38
C THR A 43 -2.24 -0.72 -3.71
N PRO A 44 -1.04 -0.15 -3.94
CA PRO A 44 -0.71 0.38 -5.26
C PRO A 44 -0.68 -0.77 -6.26
N HIS A 45 -1.40 -0.63 -7.36
CA HIS A 45 -1.57 -1.68 -8.35
C HIS A 45 -0.72 -1.44 -9.59
N SER A 46 -0.79 -0.24 -10.15
CA SER A 46 -0.02 0.12 -11.33
C SER A 46 0.14 1.64 -11.47
N VAL A 47 1.15 2.04 -12.21
CA VAL A 47 1.34 3.44 -12.59
C VAL A 47 0.52 3.70 -13.86
N ILE A 48 -0.48 4.57 -13.77
CA ILE A 48 -1.30 4.97 -14.92
C ILE A 48 -0.56 6.02 -15.73
N GLU A 49 0.00 7.02 -15.05
CA GLU A 49 0.73 8.12 -15.67
C GLU A 49 1.85 8.57 -14.74
N ASP A 50 3.03 8.79 -15.28
CA ASP A 50 4.12 9.47 -14.61
C ASP A 50 4.74 10.46 -15.59
N SER A 51 4.13 11.63 -15.66
CA SER A 51 4.58 12.72 -16.53
C SER A 51 5.24 13.85 -15.72
N ARG A 52 5.67 13.54 -14.49
CA ARG A 52 6.37 14.51 -13.65
C ARG A 52 7.61 15.08 -14.36
N CYS A 53 7.87 16.35 -14.13
CA CYS A 53 9.04 16.99 -14.69
C CYS A 53 10.33 16.37 -14.12
N PRO A 54 11.29 15.94 -14.93
CA PRO A 54 12.56 15.45 -14.45
C PRO A 54 13.30 16.52 -13.64
N LEU A 55 14.03 16.10 -12.60
CA LEU A 55 14.85 17.00 -11.80
C LEU A 55 15.90 17.71 -12.68
N GLY A 56 16.10 18.99 -12.48
CA GLY A 56 17.06 19.80 -13.22
C GLY A 56 16.60 20.21 -14.61
N VAL A 57 15.39 19.81 -15.03
CA VAL A 57 14.80 20.19 -16.31
C VAL A 57 13.69 21.20 -16.08
N ARG A 58 13.68 22.27 -16.85
CA ARG A 58 12.60 23.25 -16.84
C ARG A 58 11.49 22.78 -17.78
N CYS A 59 10.33 22.45 -17.20
CA CYS A 59 9.15 22.02 -17.97
C CYS A 59 8.20 23.20 -18.18
N VAL A 60 7.59 23.25 -19.38
CA VAL A 60 6.59 24.28 -19.70
C VAL A 60 5.29 24.03 -18.94
N GLN A 61 4.95 22.75 -18.72
CA GLN A 61 3.80 22.33 -17.92
C GLN A 61 4.26 21.30 -16.91
N GLY A 62 3.85 21.47 -15.62
CA GLY A 62 4.06 20.44 -14.61
C GLY A 62 3.26 19.20 -14.96
N GLY A 63 3.90 18.05 -14.97
CA GLY A 63 3.25 16.76 -15.13
C GLY A 63 2.67 16.26 -13.81
N ARG A 64 2.11 15.04 -13.85
CA ARG A 64 1.48 14.42 -12.70
C ARG A 64 1.87 12.96 -12.57
N LEU A 65 1.70 12.42 -11.38
CA LEU A 65 1.81 11.01 -11.09
C LEU A 65 0.43 10.48 -10.73
N VAL A 66 -0.06 9.50 -11.47
CA VAL A 66 -1.37 8.87 -11.23
C VAL A 66 -1.15 7.38 -11.04
N ILE A 67 -1.62 6.86 -9.91
CA ILE A 67 -1.47 5.46 -9.51
C ILE A 67 -2.83 4.81 -9.41
N SER A 68 -3.01 3.69 -10.08
CA SER A 68 -4.15 2.82 -9.84
C SER A 68 -3.95 2.17 -8.47
N THR A 69 -4.82 2.47 -7.51
CA THR A 69 -4.74 2.01 -6.14
C THR A 69 -5.99 1.27 -5.76
N ARG A 70 -5.84 0.09 -5.18
CA ARG A 70 -6.94 -0.63 -4.58
C ARG A 70 -7.12 -0.17 -3.15
N LEU A 71 -8.27 0.41 -2.86
CA LEU A 71 -8.69 0.78 -1.51
C LEU A 71 -9.66 -0.27 -0.99
N SER A 72 -9.50 -0.70 0.24
CA SER A 72 -10.37 -1.70 0.84
C SER A 72 -10.60 -1.43 2.31
N GLY A 73 -11.69 -1.97 2.81
CA GLY A 73 -12.10 -1.93 4.20
C GLY A 73 -13.02 -3.11 4.48
N ASP A 74 -13.77 -3.05 5.59
CA ASP A 74 -14.68 -4.12 5.97
C ASP A 74 -15.79 -4.30 4.93
N GLY A 75 -15.77 -5.43 4.22
CA GLY A 75 -16.82 -5.82 3.29
C GLY A 75 -16.83 -5.09 1.95
N TRP A 76 -15.80 -4.30 1.63
CA TRP A 76 -15.74 -3.59 0.37
C TRP A 76 -14.31 -3.45 -0.17
N SER A 77 -14.19 -3.30 -1.47
CA SER A 77 -12.96 -2.90 -2.13
C SER A 77 -13.27 -2.15 -3.41
N GLU A 78 -12.41 -1.20 -3.76
CA GLU A 78 -12.56 -0.36 -4.94
C GLU A 78 -11.18 -0.02 -5.47
N THR A 79 -10.99 -0.09 -6.79
CA THR A 79 -9.76 0.33 -7.44
C THR A 79 -9.98 1.67 -8.10
N VAL A 80 -9.18 2.66 -7.70
CA VAL A 80 -9.36 4.05 -8.11
C VAL A 80 -8.02 4.66 -8.55
N PRO A 81 -8.05 5.63 -9.48
CA PRO A 81 -6.86 6.41 -9.80
C PRO A 81 -6.63 7.46 -8.71
N LEU A 82 -5.45 7.47 -8.10
CA LEU A 82 -5.04 8.50 -7.18
C LEU A 82 -3.94 9.35 -7.81
N THR A 83 -4.15 10.65 -7.81
CA THR A 83 -3.17 11.62 -8.31
C THR A 83 -2.37 12.18 -7.15
N LEU A 84 -1.06 12.19 -7.28
CA LEU A 84 -0.15 12.71 -6.25
C LEU A 84 -0.58 14.13 -5.82
N GLY A 85 -0.82 14.27 -4.51
CA GLY A 85 -1.22 15.53 -3.90
C GLY A 85 -2.71 15.85 -3.92
N GLU A 86 -3.53 15.05 -4.60
CA GLU A 86 -4.97 15.28 -4.67
C GLU A 86 -5.74 14.38 -3.69
N PRO A 87 -6.53 14.96 -2.76
CA PRO A 87 -7.37 14.18 -1.86
C PRO A 87 -8.45 13.41 -2.63
N TYR A 88 -8.70 12.18 -2.19
CA TYR A 88 -9.77 11.33 -2.72
C TYR A 88 -10.70 10.90 -1.59
N ALA A 89 -11.97 11.23 -1.69
CA ALA A 89 -12.97 10.86 -0.69
C ALA A 89 -13.52 9.46 -0.97
N VAL A 90 -13.48 8.59 0.04
CA VAL A 90 -13.98 7.21 -0.06
C VAL A 90 -14.47 6.77 1.31
N GLN A 91 -15.69 6.23 1.38
CA GLN A 91 -16.27 5.66 2.60
C GLN A 91 -16.12 6.56 3.84
N GLY A 92 -16.39 7.85 3.69
CA GLY A 92 -16.30 8.82 4.78
C GLY A 92 -14.87 9.20 5.21
N THR A 93 -13.87 8.73 4.50
CA THR A 93 -12.46 9.00 4.74
C THR A 93 -11.85 9.66 3.52
N THR A 94 -10.84 10.49 3.72
CA THR A 94 -10.07 11.07 2.62
C THR A 94 -8.71 10.40 2.55
N VAL A 95 -8.32 9.92 1.38
CA VAL A 95 -7.03 9.29 1.12
C VAL A 95 -6.25 10.17 0.15
N THR A 96 -5.00 10.45 0.46
CA THR A 96 -4.12 11.24 -0.41
C THR A 96 -2.82 10.48 -0.65
N LEU A 97 -2.43 10.36 -1.90
CA LEU A 97 -1.09 9.91 -2.27
C LEU A 97 -0.15 11.10 -2.07
N VAL A 98 0.70 11.04 -1.03
CA VAL A 98 1.55 12.18 -0.64
C VAL A 98 2.97 12.08 -1.15
N SER A 99 3.43 10.90 -1.56
CA SER A 99 4.77 10.70 -2.10
C SER A 99 4.79 9.57 -3.11
N GLY A 100 5.55 9.77 -4.16
CA GLY A 100 5.89 8.73 -5.14
C GLY A 100 7.37 8.78 -5.44
N ARG A 101 8.11 7.80 -4.93
CA ARG A 101 9.55 7.66 -5.14
C ARG A 101 9.84 6.60 -6.19
N PRO A 102 10.93 6.70 -6.95
CA PRO A 102 11.85 7.83 -6.95
C PRO A 102 11.26 9.05 -7.65
N GLU A 103 11.80 10.22 -7.34
CA GLU A 103 11.54 11.42 -8.12
C GLU A 103 12.06 11.21 -9.55
N LYS A 104 11.44 11.86 -10.53
CA LYS A 104 11.79 11.64 -11.92
C LYS A 104 13.09 12.36 -12.29
N TRP A 105 14.19 11.61 -12.42
CA TRP A 105 15.51 12.14 -12.76
C TRP A 105 15.73 12.35 -14.26
N SER A 106 15.02 11.55 -15.08
CA SER A 106 15.17 11.61 -16.53
C SER A 106 13.91 11.03 -17.19
N GLU A 107 13.79 11.17 -18.49
CA GLU A 107 12.72 10.55 -19.27
C GLU A 107 12.83 9.02 -19.33
N ARG A 108 13.88 8.44 -18.74
CA ARG A 108 14.06 7.00 -18.70
C ARG A 108 12.90 6.35 -17.93
N ARG A 109 12.25 5.38 -18.58
CA ARG A 109 11.18 4.59 -17.95
C ARG A 109 11.76 3.81 -16.77
N ARG A 110 11.16 3.98 -15.61
CA ARG A 110 11.60 3.27 -14.42
C ARG A 110 10.93 1.90 -14.31
N PRO A 111 11.66 0.86 -13.85
CA PRO A 111 11.06 -0.43 -13.54
C PRO A 111 10.02 -0.31 -12.44
N ARG A 112 8.95 -1.12 -12.52
CA ARG A 112 7.87 -1.14 -11.53
C ARG A 112 8.36 -1.38 -10.10
N ASN A 113 9.39 -2.20 -9.93
CA ASN A 113 9.94 -2.56 -8.62
C ASN A 113 10.71 -1.43 -7.92
N GLU A 114 11.00 -0.36 -8.59
CA GLU A 114 11.67 0.80 -7.98
C GLU A 114 10.70 1.78 -7.33
N TYR A 115 9.42 1.76 -7.71
CA TYR A 115 8.44 2.68 -7.17
C TYR A 115 8.12 2.38 -5.70
N ARG A 116 7.99 3.45 -4.92
CA ARG A 116 7.50 3.42 -3.53
C ARG A 116 6.54 4.58 -3.32
N PHE A 117 5.40 4.29 -2.74
CA PHE A 117 4.32 5.26 -2.57
C PHE A 117 3.97 5.40 -1.09
N ILE A 118 3.68 6.63 -0.68
CA ILE A 118 3.20 6.92 0.67
C ILE A 118 1.81 7.52 0.56
N TYR A 119 0.88 6.97 1.34
CA TYR A 119 -0.50 7.42 1.42
C TYR A 119 -0.77 7.97 2.82
N GLU A 120 -1.66 8.95 2.92
CA GLU A 120 -2.16 9.48 4.19
C GLU A 120 -3.68 9.57 4.16
N ALA A 121 -4.31 9.35 5.33
CA ALA A 121 -5.73 9.58 5.56
C ALA A 121 -5.93 10.91 6.30
N GLY A 122 -6.96 11.62 5.93
CA GLY A 122 -7.29 12.90 6.56
C GLY A 122 -8.77 13.06 6.83
#